data_14a9121c3d4512d93d289e56543e6d87
#
_entry.id   14a9121c3d4512d93d289e56543e6d87
#
_cell.length_a   1.000
_cell.length_b   1.000
_cell.length_c   1.000
_cell.angle_alpha   90.00
_cell.angle_beta   90.00
_cell.angle_gamma   90.00
#
_symmetry.space_group_name_H-M   'P 1'
#
loop_
_entity.id
_entity.type
_entity.pdbx_description
1 polymer ?
#
loop_
_entity_poly.entity_id
_entity_poly.type
_entity_poly.pdbx_seq_one_letter_code
_entity_poly.pdbx_strand_id
1 'polypeptide(L)'
;MSDAREPADFVEIDWAGRPVNLEYQWVGADTQSAPLVVFLHEGLGSVSLWRDFPQRLCAALGWRGLVYSRPAYGHSTPRAVDERWDVDFMHRQAHEVLPALLAALEIDTTRQPPWLLGHSDGASIALLYAARFPQQLAGLMVLAPHIRVEDLTLRSIEQARLTYQHTDLREKLGKHHADPDSAFWGWNTIWLHPPFRHWSIEDEISAIQCPVLAVQGHDDEYGTLEQIRGIARRVPQTRLLELADCGHSPHRDQPAALIAAIQAFTDAAA
;
A
#
# COMPACT_ATOMS: atom_id res chain seq x y z
N MET A 1 24.05 -3.55 17.49
CA MET A 1 22.81 -3.90 18.20
C MET A 1 22.01 -4.73 17.22
N SER A 2 21.71 -5.98 17.56
CA SER A 2 21.01 -6.93 16.69
C SER A 2 19.58 -6.40 16.47
N ASP A 3 19.25 -6.19 15.21
CA ASP A 3 17.92 -5.82 14.71
C ASP A 3 17.04 -7.10 14.79
N ALA A 4 16.69 -7.49 16.01
CA ALA A 4 15.76 -8.60 16.25
C ALA A 4 14.36 -8.05 15.98
N ARG A 5 13.91 -8.08 14.70
CA ARG A 5 12.50 -7.88 14.39
C ARG A 5 11.69 -8.94 15.10
N GLU A 6 10.61 -8.53 15.73
CA GLU A 6 9.64 -9.50 16.22
C GLU A 6 9.15 -10.37 15.04
N PRO A 7 8.97 -11.67 15.27
CA PRO A 7 8.45 -12.55 14.21
C PRO A 7 7.08 -12.04 13.75
N ALA A 8 6.82 -12.15 12.45
CA ALA A 8 5.51 -11.84 11.90
C ALA A 8 4.51 -12.93 12.36
N ASP A 9 3.29 -12.49 12.64
CA ASP A 9 2.15 -13.35 12.93
C ASP A 9 1.35 -13.64 11.66
N PHE A 10 0.39 -14.57 11.78
CA PHE A 10 -0.51 -14.92 10.69
C PHE A 10 -1.96 -14.90 11.15
N VAL A 11 -2.83 -14.45 10.24
CA VAL A 11 -4.27 -14.51 10.43
C VAL A 11 -4.93 -15.11 9.19
N GLU A 12 -5.88 -16.02 9.39
CA GLU A 12 -6.65 -16.62 8.31
C GLU A 12 -7.89 -15.77 8.00
N ILE A 13 -8.12 -15.53 6.72
CA ILE A 13 -9.34 -14.95 6.18
C ILE A 13 -9.95 -15.88 5.15
N ASP A 14 -11.29 -15.85 4.97
CA ASP A 14 -11.92 -16.42 3.76
C ASP A 14 -11.85 -15.37 2.64
N TRP A 15 -11.24 -15.72 1.51
CA TRP A 15 -11.22 -14.89 0.33
C TRP A 15 -11.51 -15.71 -0.92
N ALA A 16 -12.53 -15.30 -1.65
CA ALA A 16 -13.02 -16.00 -2.84
C ALA A 16 -13.38 -17.49 -2.57
N GLY A 17 -13.92 -17.78 -1.37
CA GLY A 17 -14.35 -19.12 -0.96
C GLY A 17 -13.21 -20.07 -0.61
N ARG A 18 -12.05 -19.55 -0.28
CA ARG A 18 -10.90 -20.34 0.17
C ARG A 18 -10.19 -19.67 1.36
N PRO A 19 -9.60 -20.46 2.28
CA PRO A 19 -8.79 -19.92 3.36
C PRO A 19 -7.49 -19.32 2.80
N VAL A 20 -7.15 -18.11 3.27
CA VAL A 20 -5.92 -17.39 2.93
C VAL A 20 -5.27 -16.92 4.21
N ASN A 21 -4.06 -17.34 4.49
CA ASN A 21 -3.26 -16.86 5.60
C ASN A 21 -2.54 -15.58 5.18
N LEU A 22 -2.72 -14.51 5.96
CA LEU A 22 -2.06 -13.22 5.77
C LEU A 22 -0.98 -13.04 6.83
N GLU A 23 0.24 -12.79 6.39
CA GLU A 23 1.35 -12.35 7.22
C GLU A 23 1.09 -10.94 7.71
N TYR A 24 1.24 -10.68 9.02
CA TYR A 24 1.14 -9.34 9.57
C TYR A 24 2.10 -9.12 10.74
N GLN A 25 2.31 -7.86 11.10
CA GLN A 25 3.11 -7.45 12.26
C GLN A 25 2.51 -6.21 12.90
N TRP A 26 2.42 -6.19 14.22
CA TRP A 26 2.14 -4.99 14.98
C TRP A 26 3.44 -4.22 15.26
N VAL A 27 3.36 -2.89 15.20
CA VAL A 27 4.48 -1.99 15.50
C VAL A 27 4.00 -0.78 16.29
N GLY A 28 4.92 -0.07 16.96
CA GLY A 28 4.62 1.18 17.66
C GLY A 28 4.05 0.98 19.07
N ALA A 29 3.04 1.76 19.43
CA ALA A 29 2.48 1.76 20.77
C ALA A 29 1.73 0.46 21.10
N ASP A 30 1.93 -0.06 22.31
CA ASP A 30 1.31 -1.31 22.78
C ASP A 30 -0.06 -1.09 23.45
N THR A 31 -0.65 0.08 23.29
CA THR A 31 -1.96 0.38 23.90
C THR A 31 -3.06 0.42 22.87
N GLN A 32 -4.14 -0.32 23.13
CA GLN A 32 -5.33 -0.39 22.26
C GLN A 32 -6.00 0.97 22.04
N SER A 33 -5.82 1.93 22.93
CA SER A 33 -6.40 3.30 22.81
C SER A 33 -5.60 4.22 21.90
N ALA A 34 -4.36 3.87 21.52
CA ALA A 34 -3.59 4.68 20.59
C ALA A 34 -4.21 4.64 19.17
N PRO A 35 -4.15 5.76 18.42
CA PRO A 35 -4.59 5.76 17.03
C PRO A 35 -3.89 4.67 16.21
N LEU A 36 -4.63 4.06 15.28
CA LEU A 36 -4.14 2.98 14.44
C LEU A 36 -3.82 3.47 13.03
N VAL A 37 -2.66 3.08 12.50
CA VAL A 37 -2.36 3.17 11.07
C VAL A 37 -2.15 1.78 10.47
N VAL A 38 -2.79 1.51 9.33
CA VAL A 38 -2.61 0.28 8.55
C VAL A 38 -1.74 0.57 7.33
N PHE A 39 -0.67 -0.20 7.15
CA PHE A 39 0.29 -0.04 6.07
C PHE A 39 0.00 -1.00 4.92
N LEU A 40 -0.23 -0.44 3.73
CA LEU A 40 -0.48 -1.17 2.49
C LEU A 40 0.71 -1.04 1.55
N HIS A 41 1.42 -2.13 1.30
CA HIS A 41 2.67 -2.15 0.54
C HIS A 41 2.45 -2.01 -0.98
N GLU A 42 3.54 -1.66 -1.68
CA GLU A 42 3.64 -1.55 -3.14
C GLU A 42 3.48 -2.89 -3.87
N GLY A 43 3.58 -2.85 -5.22
CA GLY A 43 3.36 -3.99 -6.11
C GLY A 43 4.23 -5.21 -5.85
N LEU A 44 5.46 -5.02 -5.35
CA LEU A 44 6.38 -6.11 -4.97
C LEU A 44 6.76 -6.06 -3.49
N GLY A 45 5.98 -5.35 -2.67
CA GLY A 45 6.23 -5.17 -1.26
C GLY A 45 5.80 -6.34 -0.38
N SER A 46 6.13 -6.22 0.90
CA SER A 46 5.76 -7.16 1.96
C SER A 46 5.99 -6.51 3.33
N VAL A 47 5.61 -7.17 4.42
CA VAL A 47 5.94 -6.73 5.78
C VAL A 47 7.43 -6.39 5.90
N SER A 48 8.30 -7.28 5.45
CA SER A 48 9.76 -7.10 5.58
C SER A 48 10.34 -5.99 4.70
N LEU A 49 9.70 -5.65 3.57
CA LEU A 49 10.17 -4.63 2.63
C LEU A 49 9.88 -3.20 3.08
N TRP A 50 8.99 -3.00 4.02
CA TRP A 50 8.82 -1.70 4.70
C TRP A 50 10.03 -1.32 5.57
N ARG A 51 10.88 -2.28 5.93
CA ARG A 51 12.04 -2.12 6.81
C ARG A 51 11.62 -1.52 8.17
N ASP A 52 12.29 -0.45 8.60
CA ASP A 52 12.06 0.23 9.89
C ASP A 52 11.08 1.41 9.81
N PHE A 53 10.61 1.76 8.60
CA PHE A 53 9.78 2.94 8.42
C PHE A 53 8.48 2.92 9.23
N PRO A 54 7.68 1.83 9.26
CA PRO A 54 6.47 1.76 10.09
C PRO A 54 6.74 1.99 11.57
N GLN A 55 7.79 1.35 12.11
CA GLN A 55 8.19 1.52 13.51
C GLN A 55 8.59 2.97 13.82
N ARG A 56 9.37 3.59 12.94
CA ARG A 56 9.81 4.99 13.09
C ARG A 56 8.64 5.97 13.04
N LEU A 57 7.72 5.77 12.09
CA LEU A 57 6.52 6.61 11.98
C LEU A 57 5.64 6.48 13.21
N CYS A 58 5.32 5.24 13.62
CA CYS A 58 4.49 5.00 14.80
C CYS A 58 5.13 5.54 16.08
N ALA A 59 6.46 5.42 16.23
CA ALA A 59 7.17 6.00 17.38
C ALA A 59 7.09 7.53 17.39
N ALA A 60 7.21 8.19 16.23
CA ALA A 60 7.12 9.64 16.11
C ALA A 60 5.71 10.17 16.43
N LEU A 61 4.66 9.41 16.07
CA LEU A 61 3.27 9.81 16.28
C LEU A 61 2.67 9.32 17.61
N GLY A 62 3.32 8.39 18.31
CA GLY A 62 2.73 7.68 19.46
C GLY A 62 1.59 6.74 19.06
N TRP A 63 1.59 6.22 17.84
CA TRP A 63 0.51 5.41 17.27
C TRP A 63 0.83 3.92 17.27
N ARG A 64 -0.22 3.10 17.10
CA ARG A 64 -0.10 1.69 16.74
C ARG A 64 -0.03 1.55 15.22
N GLY A 65 0.71 0.56 14.73
CA GLY A 65 0.78 0.23 13.32
C GLY A 65 0.46 -1.23 13.06
N LEU A 66 -0.36 -1.49 12.06
CA LEU A 66 -0.58 -2.81 11.48
C LEU A 66 0.09 -2.84 10.11
N VAL A 67 1.13 -3.65 9.97
CA VAL A 67 1.81 -3.91 8.70
C VAL A 67 1.42 -5.30 8.24
N TYR A 68 0.96 -5.48 6.99
CA TYR A 68 0.59 -6.80 6.48
C TYR A 68 1.08 -7.02 5.06
N SER A 69 1.28 -8.27 4.71
CA SER A 69 1.54 -8.70 3.33
C SER A 69 0.23 -9.14 2.69
N ARG A 70 -0.10 -8.54 1.54
CA ARG A 70 -1.30 -8.91 0.77
C ARG A 70 -1.23 -10.38 0.30
N PRO A 71 -2.37 -11.03 -0.04
CA PRO A 71 -2.34 -12.35 -0.68
C PRO A 71 -1.35 -12.39 -1.85
N ALA A 72 -0.57 -13.44 -1.97
CA ALA A 72 0.50 -13.66 -2.92
C ALA A 72 1.84 -12.97 -2.59
N TYR A 73 1.92 -12.15 -1.55
CA TYR A 73 3.14 -11.42 -1.18
C TYR A 73 3.65 -11.82 0.20
N GLY A 74 4.92 -11.50 0.49
CA GLY A 74 5.54 -11.82 1.76
C GLY A 74 5.49 -13.31 2.05
N HIS A 75 5.11 -13.66 3.26
CA HIS A 75 4.83 -15.03 3.68
C HIS A 75 3.32 -15.34 3.74
N SER A 76 2.47 -14.45 3.20
CA SER A 76 1.05 -14.74 2.99
C SER A 76 0.86 -15.86 1.97
N THR A 77 -0.32 -16.50 1.97
CA THR A 77 -0.64 -17.57 1.02
C THR A 77 -0.30 -17.16 -0.42
N PRO A 78 0.58 -17.89 -1.11
CA PRO A 78 0.93 -17.61 -2.50
C PRO A 78 -0.29 -17.75 -3.44
N ARG A 79 -0.24 -17.05 -4.56
CA ARG A 79 -1.21 -17.20 -5.63
C ARG A 79 -1.11 -18.61 -6.24
N ALA A 80 -2.25 -19.22 -6.56
CA ALA A 80 -2.23 -20.49 -7.29
C ALA A 80 -1.54 -20.32 -8.67
N VAL A 81 -0.88 -21.37 -9.13
CA VAL A 81 -0.03 -21.33 -10.36
C VAL A 81 -0.84 -20.90 -11.60
N ASP A 82 -2.09 -21.33 -11.67
CA ASP A 82 -3.03 -21.05 -12.76
C ASP A 82 -3.92 -19.82 -12.50
N GLU A 83 -3.88 -19.25 -11.31
CA GLU A 83 -4.64 -18.04 -10.97
C GLU A 83 -4.10 -16.83 -11.72
N ARG A 84 -4.99 -16.14 -12.41
CA ARG A 84 -4.71 -14.86 -13.06
C ARG A 84 -5.55 -13.78 -12.42
N TRP A 85 -4.91 -12.65 -12.16
CA TRP A 85 -5.63 -11.47 -11.71
C TRP A 85 -6.30 -10.78 -12.90
N ASP A 86 -7.40 -10.11 -12.63
CA ASP A 86 -8.17 -9.34 -13.60
C ASP A 86 -8.06 -7.83 -13.30
N VAL A 87 -8.64 -7.01 -14.15
CA VAL A 87 -8.58 -5.54 -14.08
C VAL A 87 -9.09 -4.97 -12.76
N ASP A 88 -9.87 -5.71 -12.01
CA ASP A 88 -10.43 -5.36 -10.70
C ASP A 88 -9.56 -5.80 -9.50
N PHE A 89 -8.33 -6.29 -9.72
CA PHE A 89 -7.52 -6.88 -8.65
C PHE A 89 -7.29 -5.93 -7.46
N MET A 90 -7.08 -4.64 -7.71
CA MET A 90 -6.94 -3.64 -6.63
C MET A 90 -8.26 -3.39 -5.90
N HIS A 91 -9.39 -3.39 -6.63
CA HIS A 91 -10.72 -3.30 -6.04
C HIS A 91 -11.01 -4.46 -5.12
N ARG A 92 -10.67 -5.68 -5.54
CA ARG A 92 -10.82 -6.87 -4.69
C ARG A 92 -9.95 -6.81 -3.44
N GLN A 93 -8.71 -6.32 -3.54
CA GLN A 93 -7.87 -6.07 -2.37
C GLN A 93 -8.52 -5.06 -1.41
N ALA A 94 -9.06 -3.97 -1.94
CA ALA A 94 -9.68 -2.91 -1.16
C ALA A 94 -11.05 -3.29 -0.56
N HIS A 95 -11.88 -4.01 -1.31
CA HIS A 95 -13.28 -4.24 -0.95
C HIS A 95 -13.54 -5.59 -0.28
N GLU A 96 -12.62 -6.55 -0.45
CA GLU A 96 -12.76 -7.92 0.09
C GLU A 96 -11.65 -8.22 1.11
N VAL A 97 -10.37 -8.13 0.71
CA VAL A 97 -9.24 -8.57 1.53
C VAL A 97 -9.04 -7.66 2.75
N LEU A 98 -8.95 -6.33 2.55
CA LEU A 98 -8.69 -5.41 3.67
C LEU A 98 -9.83 -5.43 4.70
N PRO A 99 -11.13 -5.40 4.34
CA PRO A 99 -12.20 -5.58 5.32
C PRO A 99 -12.14 -6.92 6.07
N ALA A 100 -11.84 -8.03 5.37
CA ALA A 100 -11.71 -9.34 5.99
C ALA A 100 -10.54 -9.40 6.98
N LEU A 101 -9.39 -8.80 6.64
CA LEU A 101 -8.25 -8.67 7.55
C LEU A 101 -8.61 -7.90 8.81
N LEU A 102 -9.24 -6.72 8.66
CA LEU A 102 -9.63 -5.89 9.78
C LEU A 102 -10.63 -6.61 10.71
N ALA A 103 -11.60 -7.31 10.12
CA ALA A 103 -12.57 -8.12 10.87
C ALA A 103 -11.90 -9.30 11.60
N ALA A 104 -10.99 -10.03 10.94
CA ALA A 104 -10.27 -11.16 11.54
C ALA A 104 -9.34 -10.75 12.69
N LEU A 105 -8.85 -9.50 12.67
CA LEU A 105 -8.05 -8.90 13.75
C LEU A 105 -8.91 -8.12 14.78
N GLU A 106 -10.24 -8.24 14.71
CA GLU A 106 -11.20 -7.59 15.61
C GLU A 106 -11.05 -6.05 15.67
N ILE A 107 -10.66 -5.43 14.54
CA ILE A 107 -10.53 -3.97 14.41
C ILE A 107 -11.89 -3.37 14.06
N ASP A 108 -12.52 -2.70 15.02
CA ASP A 108 -13.80 -2.00 14.83
C ASP A 108 -13.57 -0.61 14.23
N THR A 109 -13.68 -0.52 12.91
CA THR A 109 -13.50 0.73 12.15
C THR A 109 -14.60 1.75 12.38
N THR A 110 -15.73 1.36 12.97
CA THR A 110 -16.84 2.28 13.29
C THR A 110 -16.62 2.98 14.63
N ARG A 111 -15.98 2.32 15.57
CA ARG A 111 -15.66 2.83 16.91
C ARG A 111 -14.34 3.59 16.95
N GLN A 112 -13.33 3.09 16.25
CA GLN A 112 -12.01 3.69 16.17
C GLN A 112 -11.53 3.60 14.72
N PRO A 113 -11.96 4.53 13.85
CA PRO A 113 -11.54 4.55 12.46
C PRO A 113 -10.02 4.61 12.33
N PRO A 114 -9.37 3.68 11.61
CA PRO A 114 -7.93 3.72 11.42
C PRO A 114 -7.53 4.78 10.37
N TRP A 115 -6.26 5.14 10.37
CA TRP A 115 -5.59 5.76 9.25
C TRP A 115 -5.09 4.67 8.30
N LEU A 116 -5.09 4.92 6.99
CA LEU A 116 -4.38 4.08 6.04
C LEU A 116 -3.15 4.82 5.50
N LEU A 117 -2.03 4.11 5.40
CA LEU A 117 -0.84 4.56 4.70
C LEU A 117 -0.51 3.55 3.61
N GLY A 118 -0.72 3.94 2.36
CA GLY A 118 -0.43 3.09 1.21
C GLY A 118 0.74 3.60 0.38
N HIS A 119 1.50 2.68 -0.23
CA HIS A 119 2.53 2.99 -1.20
C HIS A 119 2.22 2.32 -2.54
N SER A 120 2.30 3.05 -3.65
CA SER A 120 2.10 2.55 -5.03
C SER A 120 0.77 1.81 -5.16
N ASP A 121 0.75 0.50 -5.54
CA ASP A 121 -0.47 -0.33 -5.54
C ASP A 121 -1.24 -0.22 -4.22
N GLY A 122 -0.53 -0.27 -3.09
CA GLY A 122 -1.14 -0.13 -1.77
C GLY A 122 -1.80 1.24 -1.55
N ALA A 123 -1.28 2.28 -2.16
CA ALA A 123 -1.89 3.62 -2.13
C ALA A 123 -3.17 3.67 -2.97
N SER A 124 -3.18 3.03 -4.15
CA SER A 124 -4.37 2.91 -4.99
C SER A 124 -5.46 2.07 -4.31
N ILE A 125 -5.07 0.97 -3.64
CA ILE A 125 -5.98 0.15 -2.83
C ILE A 125 -6.56 0.96 -1.67
N ALA A 126 -5.75 1.78 -0.99
CA ALA A 126 -6.21 2.62 0.11
C ALA A 126 -7.20 3.70 -0.36
N LEU A 127 -6.99 4.31 -1.55
CA LEU A 127 -7.93 5.23 -2.18
C LEU A 127 -9.27 4.54 -2.49
N LEU A 128 -9.25 3.33 -3.06
CA LEU A 128 -10.44 2.54 -3.36
C LEU A 128 -11.21 2.16 -2.09
N TYR A 129 -10.49 1.77 -1.02
CA TYR A 129 -11.12 1.50 0.27
C TYR A 129 -11.82 2.75 0.83
N ALA A 130 -11.13 3.90 0.83
CA ALA A 130 -11.67 5.16 1.33
C ALA A 130 -12.91 5.63 0.53
N ALA A 131 -12.92 5.42 -0.78
CA ALA A 131 -14.06 5.74 -1.63
C ALA A 131 -15.26 4.84 -1.34
N ARG A 132 -15.03 3.55 -1.08
CA ARG A 132 -16.07 2.55 -0.83
C ARG A 132 -16.64 2.61 0.58
N PHE A 133 -15.80 2.97 1.57
CA PHE A 133 -16.13 2.98 2.99
C PHE A 133 -15.82 4.36 3.63
N PRO A 134 -16.47 5.45 3.18
CA PRO A 134 -16.07 6.82 3.50
C PRO A 134 -16.18 7.18 4.98
N GLN A 135 -16.95 6.41 5.78
CA GLN A 135 -17.14 6.64 7.22
C GLN A 135 -16.22 5.76 8.11
N GLN A 136 -15.36 4.93 7.52
CA GLN A 136 -14.57 3.94 8.25
C GLN A 136 -13.08 4.32 8.39
N LEU A 137 -12.71 5.55 8.05
CA LEU A 137 -11.33 6.03 8.13
C LEU A 137 -11.23 7.38 8.84
N ALA A 138 -10.21 7.54 9.69
CA ALA A 138 -9.82 8.83 10.25
C ALA A 138 -9.11 9.69 9.19
N GLY A 139 -8.35 9.09 8.29
CA GLY A 139 -7.67 9.77 7.20
C GLY A 139 -6.82 8.83 6.36
N LEU A 140 -6.22 9.40 5.32
CA LEU A 140 -5.52 8.68 4.28
C LEU A 140 -4.18 9.34 3.95
N MET A 141 -3.12 8.54 3.87
CA MET A 141 -1.79 8.94 3.41
C MET A 141 -1.41 8.05 2.23
N VAL A 142 -1.23 8.64 1.05
CA VAL A 142 -0.90 7.89 -0.17
C VAL A 142 0.43 8.35 -0.73
N LEU A 143 1.36 7.40 -0.87
CA LEU A 143 2.71 7.62 -1.36
C LEU A 143 2.81 7.06 -2.77
N ALA A 144 3.15 7.89 -3.75
CA ALA A 144 3.30 7.51 -5.15
C ALA A 144 2.13 6.64 -5.69
N PRO A 145 0.87 7.06 -5.50
CA PRO A 145 -0.30 6.30 -5.94
C PRO A 145 -0.42 6.25 -7.46
N HIS A 146 -1.21 5.29 -7.96
CA HIS A 146 -1.73 5.33 -9.30
C HIS A 146 -3.26 5.51 -9.25
N ILE A 147 -3.79 6.53 -9.94
CA ILE A 147 -5.23 6.70 -10.14
C ILE A 147 -5.65 6.35 -11.57
N ARG A 148 -4.67 6.19 -12.45
CA ARG A 148 -4.80 5.70 -13.82
C ARG A 148 -3.48 5.13 -14.30
N VAL A 149 -3.53 4.34 -15.37
CA VAL A 149 -2.32 3.84 -16.03
C VAL A 149 -1.71 4.92 -16.91
N GLU A 150 -0.39 5.09 -16.82
CA GLU A 150 0.40 5.99 -17.69
C GLU A 150 1.40 5.17 -18.53
N ASP A 151 1.78 5.69 -19.70
CA ASP A 151 2.80 5.04 -20.54
C ASP A 151 4.16 4.93 -19.83
N LEU A 152 4.48 5.88 -18.96
CA LEU A 152 5.68 5.82 -18.08
C LEU A 152 5.64 4.56 -17.22
N THR A 153 4.53 4.33 -16.53
CA THR A 153 4.33 3.15 -15.65
C THR A 153 4.53 1.85 -16.42
N LEU A 154 3.90 1.72 -17.59
CA LEU A 154 4.01 0.50 -18.40
C LEU A 154 5.45 0.24 -18.85
N ARG A 155 6.20 1.28 -19.25
CA ARG A 155 7.62 1.14 -19.63
C ARG A 155 8.47 0.67 -18.44
N SER A 156 8.27 1.22 -17.27
CA SER A 156 9.01 0.85 -16.07
C SER A 156 8.72 -0.59 -15.62
N ILE A 157 7.46 -1.01 -15.74
CA ILE A 157 7.05 -2.40 -15.43
C ILE A 157 7.60 -3.39 -16.46
N GLU A 158 7.66 -3.02 -17.74
CA GLU A 158 8.32 -3.83 -18.77
C GLU A 158 9.83 -3.95 -18.49
N GLN A 159 10.48 -2.85 -18.09
CA GLN A 159 11.89 -2.89 -17.67
C GLN A 159 12.10 -3.77 -16.44
N ALA A 160 11.17 -3.74 -15.47
CA ALA A 160 11.22 -4.65 -14.32
C ALA A 160 11.12 -6.13 -14.74
N ARG A 161 10.34 -6.46 -15.78
CA ARG A 161 10.27 -7.80 -16.37
C ARG A 161 11.64 -8.26 -16.87
N LEU A 162 12.30 -7.40 -17.66
CA LEU A 162 13.66 -7.71 -18.19
C LEU A 162 14.66 -7.88 -17.06
N THR A 163 14.58 -7.03 -16.04
CA THR A 163 15.44 -7.12 -14.86
C THR A 163 15.21 -8.43 -14.11
N TYR A 164 13.96 -8.85 -13.92
CA TYR A 164 13.64 -10.11 -13.26
C TYR A 164 14.16 -11.33 -14.03
N GLN A 165 14.06 -11.30 -15.35
CA GLN A 165 14.47 -12.42 -16.22
C GLN A 165 16.00 -12.54 -16.37
N HIS A 166 16.75 -11.43 -16.27
CA HIS A 166 18.14 -11.37 -16.67
C HIS A 166 19.12 -11.01 -15.54
N THR A 167 18.61 -10.78 -14.31
CA THR A 167 19.46 -10.44 -13.15
C THR A 167 19.12 -11.30 -11.93
N ASP A 168 19.75 -11.02 -10.80
CA ASP A 168 19.50 -11.64 -9.50
C ASP A 168 18.25 -11.11 -8.76
N LEU A 169 17.37 -10.37 -9.44
CA LEU A 169 16.18 -9.78 -8.81
C LEU A 169 15.26 -10.85 -8.20
N ARG A 170 15.09 -11.99 -8.88
CA ARG A 170 14.33 -13.15 -8.36
C ARG A 170 14.87 -13.63 -7.00
N GLU A 171 16.19 -13.78 -6.89
CA GLU A 171 16.85 -14.21 -5.64
C GLU A 171 16.71 -13.17 -4.54
N LYS A 172 16.79 -11.87 -4.89
CA LYS A 172 16.59 -10.76 -3.96
C LYS A 172 15.17 -10.73 -3.42
N LEU A 173 14.17 -10.91 -4.27
CA LEU A 173 12.76 -11.00 -3.87
C LEU A 173 12.48 -12.25 -3.04
N GLY A 174 13.14 -13.37 -3.30
CA GLY A 174 13.05 -14.59 -2.50
C GLY A 174 13.50 -14.47 -1.04
N LYS A 175 14.17 -13.37 -0.69
CA LYS A 175 14.47 -13.04 0.73
C LYS A 175 13.27 -12.43 1.47
N HIS A 176 12.25 -12.03 0.74
CA HIS A 176 11.11 -11.26 1.24
C HIS A 176 9.76 -11.89 0.91
N HIS A 177 9.73 -12.91 0.04
CA HIS A 177 8.53 -13.61 -0.40
C HIS A 177 8.73 -15.11 -0.33
N ALA A 178 7.76 -15.83 0.20
CA ALA A 178 7.75 -17.28 0.22
C ALA A 178 7.76 -17.85 -1.20
N ASP A 179 7.10 -17.18 -2.15
CA ASP A 179 7.11 -17.48 -3.57
C ASP A 179 7.32 -16.18 -4.37
N PRO A 180 8.58 -15.86 -4.75
CA PRO A 180 8.88 -14.64 -5.50
C PRO A 180 8.28 -14.65 -6.92
N ASP A 181 8.08 -15.84 -7.53
CA ASP A 181 7.45 -15.95 -8.84
C ASP A 181 5.94 -15.65 -8.75
N SER A 182 5.27 -16.12 -7.71
CA SER A 182 3.88 -15.78 -7.43
C SER A 182 3.69 -14.26 -7.29
N ALA A 183 4.54 -13.61 -6.48
CA ALA A 183 4.50 -12.16 -6.28
C ALA A 183 4.81 -11.39 -7.57
N PHE A 184 5.93 -11.70 -8.22
CA PHE A 184 6.39 -10.95 -9.39
C PHE A 184 5.44 -11.10 -10.58
N TRP A 185 5.12 -12.33 -10.97
CA TRP A 185 4.29 -12.55 -12.15
C TRP A 185 2.82 -12.20 -11.92
N GLY A 186 2.33 -12.28 -10.69
CA GLY A 186 1.03 -11.73 -10.34
C GLY A 186 0.96 -10.24 -10.70
N TRP A 187 1.85 -9.43 -10.12
CA TRP A 187 1.93 -7.99 -10.35
C TRP A 187 2.26 -7.62 -11.80
N ASN A 188 3.36 -8.16 -12.34
CA ASN A 188 3.84 -7.78 -13.67
C ASN A 188 2.85 -8.13 -14.78
N THR A 189 2.23 -9.31 -14.70
CA THR A 189 1.30 -9.77 -15.74
C THR A 189 0.03 -8.95 -15.79
N ILE A 190 -0.55 -8.58 -14.64
CA ILE A 190 -1.78 -7.77 -14.64
C ILE A 190 -1.51 -6.33 -15.08
N TRP A 191 -0.42 -5.71 -14.63
CA TRP A 191 -0.08 -4.36 -15.05
C TRP A 191 0.16 -4.25 -16.57
N LEU A 192 0.73 -5.29 -17.19
CA LEU A 192 0.96 -5.36 -18.64
C LEU A 192 -0.18 -6.02 -19.42
N HIS A 193 -1.27 -6.40 -18.74
CA HIS A 193 -2.44 -6.94 -19.41
C HIS A 193 -3.11 -5.85 -20.27
N PRO A 194 -3.36 -6.09 -21.58
CA PRO A 194 -3.87 -5.04 -22.47
C PRO A 194 -5.13 -4.33 -21.97
N PRO A 195 -6.16 -5.00 -21.43
CA PRO A 195 -7.31 -4.35 -20.83
C PRO A 195 -6.99 -3.42 -19.65
N PHE A 196 -5.94 -3.72 -18.85
CA PHE A 196 -5.55 -2.90 -17.71
C PHE A 196 -4.98 -1.53 -18.12
N ARG A 197 -4.56 -1.36 -19.37
CA ARG A 197 -4.13 -0.07 -19.91
C ARG A 197 -5.19 1.04 -19.76
N HIS A 198 -6.46 0.67 -19.69
CA HIS A 198 -7.59 1.60 -19.55
C HIS A 198 -8.08 1.70 -18.11
N TRP A 199 -7.38 1.07 -17.17
CA TRP A 199 -7.75 1.13 -15.76
C TRP A 199 -7.58 2.56 -15.23
N SER A 200 -8.63 3.02 -14.54
CA SER A 200 -8.67 4.31 -13.87
C SER A 200 -9.66 4.25 -12.72
N ILE A 201 -9.32 4.91 -11.62
CA ILE A 201 -10.17 5.08 -10.43
C ILE A 201 -10.52 6.56 -10.21
N GLU A 202 -10.25 7.42 -11.19
CA GLU A 202 -10.43 8.88 -11.07
C GLU A 202 -11.86 9.28 -10.69
N ASP A 203 -12.87 8.59 -11.19
CA ASP A 203 -14.26 8.91 -10.87
C ASP A 203 -14.66 8.38 -9.48
N GLU A 204 -14.18 7.20 -9.11
CA GLU A 204 -14.51 6.55 -7.84
C GLU A 204 -13.96 7.32 -6.63
N ILE A 205 -12.72 7.84 -6.72
CA ILE A 205 -12.08 8.56 -5.61
C ILE A 205 -12.81 9.86 -5.22
N SER A 206 -13.69 10.39 -6.05
CA SER A 206 -14.50 11.57 -5.71
C SER A 206 -15.46 11.33 -4.53
N ALA A 207 -15.71 10.07 -4.18
CA ALA A 207 -16.51 9.69 -3.01
C ALA A 207 -15.75 9.77 -1.67
N ILE A 208 -14.44 10.01 -1.67
CA ILE A 208 -13.61 10.08 -0.46
C ILE A 208 -13.99 11.31 0.38
N GLN A 209 -14.26 11.09 1.66
CA GLN A 209 -14.69 12.12 2.60
C GLN A 209 -13.62 12.45 3.66
N CYS A 210 -12.75 11.51 4.01
CA CYS A 210 -11.71 11.72 5.00
C CYS A 210 -10.60 12.66 4.49
N PRO A 211 -9.80 13.28 5.39
CA PRO A 211 -8.58 14.00 5.01
C PRO A 211 -7.61 13.12 4.23
N VAL A 212 -6.95 13.68 3.21
CA VAL A 212 -5.97 12.97 2.36
C VAL A 212 -4.65 13.73 2.31
N LEU A 213 -3.54 13.06 2.59
CA LEU A 213 -2.19 13.51 2.25
C LEU A 213 -1.69 12.69 1.06
N ALA A 214 -1.46 13.34 -0.07
CA ALA A 214 -0.93 12.69 -1.28
C ALA A 214 0.51 13.17 -1.53
N VAL A 215 1.44 12.20 -1.56
CA VAL A 215 2.89 12.43 -1.62
C VAL A 215 3.48 11.78 -2.85
N GLN A 216 4.34 12.48 -3.59
CA GLN A 216 5.09 11.91 -4.71
C GLN A 216 6.42 12.62 -4.91
N GLY A 217 7.43 11.86 -5.33
CA GLY A 217 8.73 12.39 -5.72
C GLY A 217 8.70 13.01 -7.12
N HIS A 218 9.52 14.05 -7.36
CA HIS A 218 9.69 14.65 -8.69
C HIS A 218 10.38 13.69 -9.66
N ASP A 219 11.22 12.78 -9.14
CA ASP A 219 12.01 11.83 -9.92
C ASP A 219 11.36 10.42 -9.94
N ASP A 220 10.05 10.34 -9.68
CA ASP A 220 9.31 9.07 -9.69
C ASP A 220 9.31 8.44 -11.09
N GLU A 221 9.93 7.26 -11.18
CA GLU A 221 10.10 6.53 -12.42
C GLU A 221 8.87 5.69 -12.84
N TYR A 222 7.87 5.58 -11.97
CA TYR A 222 6.63 4.81 -12.23
C TYR A 222 5.41 5.68 -12.49
N GLY A 223 5.38 6.93 -12.01
CA GLY A 223 4.21 7.79 -12.18
C GLY A 223 4.57 9.27 -12.21
N THR A 224 3.83 10.05 -12.99
CA THR A 224 4.00 11.50 -13.00
C THR A 224 3.27 12.15 -11.82
N LEU A 225 3.63 13.41 -11.48
CA LEU A 225 2.93 14.18 -10.45
C LEU A 225 1.43 14.37 -10.72
N GLU A 226 0.99 14.09 -11.96
CA GLU A 226 -0.43 14.13 -12.32
C GLU A 226 -1.28 13.09 -11.58
N GLN A 227 -0.66 12.04 -11.05
CA GLN A 227 -1.34 11.06 -10.20
C GLN A 227 -1.86 11.74 -8.92
N ILE A 228 -1.00 12.41 -8.16
CA ILE A 228 -1.42 13.09 -6.92
C ILE A 228 -2.20 14.38 -7.18
N ARG A 229 -1.85 15.14 -8.23
CA ARG A 229 -2.60 16.32 -8.65
C ARG A 229 -4.02 15.97 -9.11
N GLY A 230 -4.18 14.81 -9.76
CA GLY A 230 -5.48 14.24 -10.12
C GLY A 230 -6.34 13.94 -8.92
N ILE A 231 -5.75 13.40 -7.83
CA ILE A 231 -6.45 13.22 -6.55
C ILE A 231 -6.94 14.56 -6.02
N ALA A 232 -6.10 15.58 -5.92
CA ALA A 232 -6.49 16.88 -5.40
C ALA A 232 -7.60 17.56 -6.21
N ARG A 233 -7.68 17.31 -7.50
CA ARG A 233 -8.78 17.81 -8.35
C ARG A 233 -10.12 17.14 -8.05
N ARG A 234 -10.12 15.89 -7.60
CA ARG A 234 -11.33 15.09 -7.32
C ARG A 234 -11.74 15.10 -5.86
N VAL A 235 -10.76 15.26 -4.97
CA VAL A 235 -10.89 15.22 -3.50
C VAL A 235 -10.35 16.55 -2.94
N PRO A 236 -11.17 17.61 -2.83
CA PRO A 236 -10.70 18.97 -2.53
C PRO A 236 -9.97 19.13 -1.20
N GLN A 237 -10.24 18.25 -0.22
CA GLN A 237 -9.56 18.23 1.08
C GLN A 237 -8.16 17.59 1.03
N THR A 238 -7.63 17.23 -0.15
CA THR A 238 -6.31 16.67 -0.32
C THR A 238 -5.23 17.72 -0.10
N ARG A 239 -4.26 17.41 0.79
CA ARG A 239 -2.99 18.10 0.88
C ARG A 239 -1.96 17.42 -0.01
N LEU A 240 -1.30 18.19 -0.87
CA LEU A 240 -0.23 17.68 -1.73
C LEU A 240 1.14 17.89 -1.06
N LEU A 241 2.03 16.90 -1.22
CA LEU A 241 3.44 16.99 -0.90
C LEU A 241 4.25 16.47 -2.09
N GLU A 242 4.84 17.37 -2.85
CA GLU A 242 5.77 17.06 -3.94
C GLU A 242 7.20 17.17 -3.42
N LEU A 243 7.97 16.09 -3.50
CA LEU A 243 9.33 16.00 -2.95
C LEU A 243 10.38 16.09 -4.06
N ALA A 244 11.26 17.08 -3.98
CA ALA A 244 12.44 17.15 -4.82
C ALA A 244 13.45 16.05 -4.42
N ASP A 245 14.31 15.63 -5.36
CA ASP A 245 15.34 14.60 -5.16
C ASP A 245 14.75 13.31 -4.53
N CYS A 246 13.59 12.88 -5.01
CA CYS A 246 12.85 11.74 -4.49
C CYS A 246 12.25 10.96 -5.65
N GLY A 247 12.50 9.65 -5.68
CA GLY A 247 11.93 8.69 -6.64
C GLY A 247 10.59 8.13 -6.19
N HIS A 248 10.31 6.90 -6.62
CA HIS A 248 9.04 6.22 -6.35
C HIS A 248 8.82 5.82 -4.88
N SER A 249 9.85 5.90 -4.03
CA SER A 249 9.78 5.40 -2.64
C SER A 249 10.03 6.49 -1.59
N PRO A 250 9.14 7.47 -1.39
CA PRO A 250 9.34 8.58 -0.45
C PRO A 250 9.74 8.16 0.97
N HIS A 251 9.22 7.03 1.45
CA HIS A 251 9.53 6.47 2.77
C HIS A 251 10.97 5.92 2.88
N ARG A 252 11.65 5.68 1.75
CA ARG A 252 13.06 5.25 1.68
C ARG A 252 13.98 6.43 1.37
N ASP A 253 13.58 7.27 0.43
CA ASP A 253 14.41 8.34 -0.10
C ASP A 253 14.47 9.52 0.87
N GLN A 254 13.33 9.89 1.44
CA GLN A 254 13.19 11.06 2.32
C GLN A 254 12.38 10.77 3.59
N PRO A 255 12.73 9.73 4.38
CA PRO A 255 11.91 9.28 5.51
C PRO A 255 11.69 10.36 6.59
N ALA A 256 12.67 11.20 6.86
CA ALA A 256 12.55 12.25 7.89
C ALA A 256 11.58 13.36 7.46
N ALA A 257 11.69 13.83 6.21
CA ALA A 257 10.78 14.84 5.67
C ALA A 257 9.35 14.30 5.58
N LEU A 258 9.18 13.04 5.17
CA LEU A 258 7.89 12.39 5.09
C LEU A 258 7.24 12.26 6.49
N ILE A 259 7.97 11.78 7.50
CA ILE A 259 7.45 11.65 8.88
C ILE A 259 7.02 13.01 9.42
N ALA A 260 7.82 14.06 9.25
CA ALA A 260 7.48 15.41 9.70
C ALA A 260 6.21 15.95 9.00
N ALA A 261 6.07 15.69 7.70
CA ALA A 261 4.89 16.11 6.94
C ALA A 261 3.62 15.33 7.37
N ILE A 262 3.74 14.04 7.63
CA ILE A 262 2.64 13.21 8.15
C ILE A 262 2.21 13.73 9.53
N GLN A 263 3.15 14.00 10.44
CA GLN A 263 2.86 14.52 11.76
C GLN A 263 2.11 15.86 11.67
N ALA A 264 2.62 16.81 10.90
CA ALA A 264 1.95 18.11 10.69
C ALA A 264 0.56 17.98 10.03
N PHE A 265 0.36 16.95 9.21
CA PHE A 265 -0.93 16.69 8.58
C PHE A 265 -1.93 16.09 9.58
N THR A 266 -1.52 15.10 10.36
CA THR A 266 -2.39 14.44 11.35
C THR A 266 -2.77 15.34 12.51
N ASP A 267 -1.83 16.20 12.98
CA ASP A 267 -2.09 17.22 14.00
C ASP A 267 -3.13 18.25 13.54
N ALA A 268 -3.18 18.56 12.24
CA ALA A 268 -4.15 19.51 11.69
C ALA A 268 -5.53 18.87 11.40
N ALA A 269 -5.60 17.55 11.36
CA ALA A 269 -6.83 16.80 11.11
C ALA A 269 -7.53 16.31 12.41
N ALA A 270 -6.84 16.40 13.55
CA ALA A 270 -7.35 16.08 14.89
C ALA A 270 -8.22 17.21 15.45
#